data_0f78bbdef7e01bfd7eadfb04f8ac49e2
#
_entry.id   0f78bbdef7e01bfd7eadfb04f8ac49e2
#
_cell.length_a   1.000
_cell.length_b   1.000
_cell.length_c   1.000
_cell.angle_alpha   90.00
_cell.angle_beta   90.00
_cell.angle_gamma   90.00
#
_symmetry.space_group_name_H-M   'P 1'
#
loop_
_entity.id
_entity.type
_entity.pdbx_description
1 polymer ?
#
loop_
_entity_poly.entity_id
_entity_poly.type
_entity_poly.pdbx_seq_one_letter_code
_entity_poly.pdbx_strand_id
1 'polypeptide(L)'
;MLSCWCATAFGWGKIGHDAIAYIAECNLTPKAKKNIEKYLGGRSIVYYASWMDQVRHTPAYRHTNTWHTNKVDAGGNYVPDPEGDAMTFLDDCIAKVEDYRNQNDSTVTVSIRFIVHLVGDMHCPGHVKYPWYKSFKFTLSGKEYGLHNYWDEWALTLSNKWHYLEYGHQLDRCSKREKRDIAEGTPRDLSLIHI
;
A
#
# COMPACT_ATOMS: atom_id res chain seq x y z
N MET A 1 13.86 -24.22 23.25
CA MET A 1 13.18 -23.90 21.98
C MET A 1 13.05 -22.38 21.91
N LEU A 2 13.96 -21.73 21.17
CA LEU A 2 13.86 -20.29 20.91
C LEU A 2 12.86 -20.11 19.76
N SER A 3 11.68 -19.61 20.06
CA SER A 3 10.75 -19.13 19.03
C SER A 3 11.32 -17.85 18.43
N CYS A 4 11.88 -17.96 17.23
CA CYS A 4 12.28 -16.82 16.41
C CYS A 4 11.01 -16.07 15.99
N TRP A 5 10.67 -15.01 16.70
CA TRP A 5 9.66 -14.05 16.26
C TRP A 5 10.30 -13.22 15.16
N CYS A 6 10.10 -13.63 13.91
CA CYS A 6 10.31 -12.75 12.78
C CYS A 6 9.28 -11.62 12.92
N ALA A 7 9.74 -10.47 13.39
CA ALA A 7 8.98 -9.23 13.26
C ALA A 7 8.90 -8.90 11.75
N THR A 8 7.82 -9.30 11.11
CA THR A 8 7.52 -8.93 9.74
C THR A 8 7.10 -7.45 9.74
N ALA A 9 7.94 -6.59 9.18
CA ALA A 9 7.58 -5.21 8.92
C ALA A 9 6.54 -5.19 7.80
N PHE A 10 5.32 -4.78 8.12
CA PHE A 10 4.21 -4.61 7.18
C PHE A 10 3.95 -3.12 6.98
N GLY A 11 3.72 -2.68 5.74
CA GLY A 11 3.18 -1.36 5.45
C GLY A 11 1.77 -1.22 6.01
N TRP A 12 1.33 -0.04 6.42
CA TRP A 12 0.02 0.25 7.06
C TRP A 12 -0.56 -0.87 7.93
N GLY A 13 0.12 -1.95 8.17
CA GLY A 13 -0.41 -3.16 8.75
C GLY A 13 -1.68 -3.67 8.04
N LYS A 14 -2.09 -4.88 8.33
CA LYS A 14 -3.25 -5.51 7.67
C LYS A 14 -4.53 -4.66 7.73
N ILE A 15 -4.81 -4.04 8.87
CA ILE A 15 -6.03 -3.24 9.07
C ILE A 15 -6.04 -2.02 8.15
N GLY A 16 -4.91 -1.34 7.98
CA GLY A 16 -4.80 -0.17 7.12
C GLY A 16 -4.95 -0.52 5.64
N HIS A 17 -4.24 -1.54 5.17
CA HIS A 17 -4.40 -2.05 3.80
C HIS A 17 -5.84 -2.49 3.51
N ASP A 18 -6.47 -3.23 4.42
CA ASP A 18 -7.85 -3.67 4.27
C ASP A 18 -8.82 -2.47 4.23
N ALA A 19 -8.61 -1.44 5.06
CA ALA A 19 -9.44 -0.23 5.07
C ALA A 19 -9.32 0.58 3.77
N ILE A 20 -8.10 0.79 3.27
CA ILE A 20 -7.84 1.48 2.01
C ILE A 20 -8.48 0.72 0.84
N ALA A 21 -8.28 -0.58 0.76
CA ALA A 21 -8.87 -1.43 -0.27
C ALA A 21 -10.41 -1.42 -0.20
N TYR A 22 -10.99 -1.45 1.00
CA TYR A 22 -12.43 -1.38 1.18
C TYR A 22 -13.01 -0.04 0.70
N ILE A 23 -12.39 1.09 1.05
CA ILE A 23 -12.80 2.41 0.56
C ILE A 23 -12.70 2.46 -0.97
N ALA A 24 -11.60 1.97 -1.54
CA ALA A 24 -11.42 1.90 -2.98
C ALA A 24 -12.52 1.06 -3.63
N GLU A 25 -12.83 -0.11 -3.10
CA GLU A 25 -13.88 -0.99 -3.62
C GLU A 25 -15.27 -0.34 -3.59
N CYS A 26 -15.59 0.39 -2.51
CA CYS A 26 -16.85 1.14 -2.38
C CYS A 26 -17.00 2.27 -3.43
N ASN A 27 -15.89 2.77 -3.96
CA ASN A 27 -15.85 3.85 -4.93
C ASN A 27 -15.64 3.37 -6.39
N LEU A 28 -15.47 2.07 -6.62
CA LEU A 28 -15.40 1.50 -7.97
C LEU A 28 -16.73 1.63 -8.70
N THR A 29 -16.68 1.90 -10.01
CA THR A 29 -17.88 1.73 -10.83
C THR A 29 -18.31 0.25 -10.88
N PRO A 30 -19.61 -0.06 -11.06
CA PRO A 30 -20.05 -1.46 -11.15
C PRO A 30 -19.34 -2.26 -12.25
N LYS A 31 -18.98 -1.60 -13.37
CA LYS A 31 -18.22 -2.22 -14.46
C LYS A 31 -16.77 -2.53 -14.03
N ALA A 32 -16.09 -1.59 -13.38
CA ALA A 32 -14.73 -1.82 -12.89
C ALA A 32 -14.71 -2.93 -11.84
N LYS A 33 -15.62 -2.89 -10.87
CA LYS A 33 -15.74 -3.93 -9.84
C LYS A 33 -15.90 -5.31 -10.46
N LYS A 34 -16.88 -5.49 -11.38
CA LYS A 34 -17.12 -6.76 -12.06
C LYS A 34 -15.90 -7.26 -12.82
N ASN A 35 -15.17 -6.37 -13.51
CA ASN A 35 -13.99 -6.76 -14.26
C ASN A 35 -12.84 -7.19 -13.32
N ILE A 36 -12.60 -6.45 -12.25
CA ILE A 36 -11.57 -6.77 -11.26
C ILE A 36 -11.88 -8.12 -10.60
N GLU A 37 -13.11 -8.32 -10.14
CA GLU A 37 -13.54 -9.58 -9.52
C GLU A 37 -13.35 -10.78 -10.44
N LYS A 38 -13.55 -10.62 -11.76
CA LYS A 38 -13.27 -11.68 -12.75
C LYS A 38 -11.82 -12.15 -12.68
N TYR A 39 -10.85 -11.21 -12.65
CA TYR A 39 -9.43 -11.55 -12.56
C TYR A 39 -9.02 -12.04 -11.17
N LEU A 40 -9.75 -11.66 -10.13
CA LEU A 40 -9.48 -12.08 -8.76
C LEU A 40 -10.24 -13.35 -8.33
N GLY A 41 -10.83 -14.09 -9.29
CA GLY A 41 -11.54 -15.33 -9.02
C GLY A 41 -12.80 -15.12 -8.17
N GLY A 42 -13.53 -14.01 -8.41
CA GLY A 42 -14.75 -13.65 -7.68
C GLY A 42 -14.51 -13.05 -6.30
N ARG A 43 -13.27 -12.73 -5.94
CA ARG A 43 -12.92 -12.19 -4.63
C ARG A 43 -12.82 -10.66 -4.66
N SER A 44 -13.14 -10.05 -3.51
CA SER A 44 -12.91 -8.62 -3.25
C SER A 44 -11.42 -8.26 -3.31
N ILE A 45 -11.10 -7.02 -3.70
CA ILE A 45 -9.73 -6.49 -3.60
C ILE A 45 -9.22 -6.46 -2.17
N VAL A 46 -10.10 -6.32 -1.17
CA VAL A 46 -9.76 -6.38 0.26
C VAL A 46 -9.09 -7.71 0.63
N TYR A 47 -9.52 -8.81 0.02
CA TYR A 47 -8.91 -10.12 0.26
C TYR A 47 -7.42 -10.15 -0.11
N TYR A 48 -7.00 -9.33 -1.06
CA TYR A 48 -5.62 -9.26 -1.54
C TYR A 48 -4.84 -8.04 -1.03
N ALA A 49 -5.44 -7.20 -0.19
CA ALA A 49 -4.83 -5.95 0.25
C ALA A 49 -3.45 -6.12 0.90
N SER A 50 -3.24 -7.18 1.68
CA SER A 50 -1.95 -7.52 2.30
C SER A 50 -1.21 -8.69 1.60
N TRP A 51 -1.62 -9.03 0.37
CA TRP A 51 -1.06 -10.22 -0.32
C TRP A 51 0.42 -10.07 -0.63
N MET A 52 0.88 -8.90 -1.05
CA MET A 52 2.27 -8.65 -1.40
C MET A 52 3.20 -8.89 -0.20
N ASP A 53 2.83 -8.43 0.97
CA ASP A 53 3.56 -8.70 2.23
C ASP A 53 3.67 -10.18 2.55
N GLN A 54 2.61 -10.94 2.30
CA GLN A 54 2.59 -12.37 2.57
C GLN A 54 3.51 -13.14 1.62
N VAL A 55 3.58 -12.74 0.34
CA VAL A 55 4.32 -13.49 -0.67
C VAL A 55 5.78 -13.06 -0.83
N ARG A 56 6.17 -11.85 -0.42
CA ARG A 56 7.55 -11.34 -0.57
C ARG A 56 8.62 -12.21 0.08
N HIS A 57 8.24 -13.05 1.05
CA HIS A 57 9.16 -13.99 1.70
C HIS A 57 9.30 -15.32 0.93
N THR A 58 8.49 -15.55 -0.10
CA THR A 58 8.58 -16.76 -0.93
C THR A 58 9.69 -16.62 -1.98
N PRO A 59 10.27 -17.73 -2.45
CA PRO A 59 11.29 -17.69 -3.51
C PRO A 59 10.84 -16.96 -4.76
N ALA A 60 9.56 -17.07 -5.14
CA ALA A 60 9.01 -16.45 -6.34
C ALA A 60 8.92 -14.92 -6.27
N TYR A 61 8.75 -14.36 -5.05
CA TYR A 61 8.49 -12.91 -4.87
C TYR A 61 9.53 -12.20 -4.01
N ARG A 62 10.59 -12.88 -3.52
CA ARG A 62 11.61 -12.23 -2.65
C ARG A 62 12.29 -11.02 -3.30
N HIS A 63 12.32 -10.97 -4.63
CA HIS A 63 12.87 -9.84 -5.38
C HIS A 63 12.03 -8.56 -5.21
N THR A 64 10.78 -8.67 -4.75
CA THR A 64 9.90 -7.52 -4.51
C THR A 64 10.12 -6.84 -3.16
N ASN A 65 11.06 -7.31 -2.33
CA ASN A 65 11.26 -6.76 -0.98
C ASN A 65 11.59 -5.26 -0.95
N THR A 66 12.27 -4.74 -1.97
CA THR A 66 12.60 -3.30 -2.07
C THR A 66 11.43 -2.47 -2.62
N TRP A 67 10.44 -3.10 -3.23
CA TRP A 67 9.36 -2.45 -3.99
C TRP A 67 8.22 -1.90 -3.13
N HIS A 68 8.31 -2.01 -1.82
CA HIS A 68 7.31 -1.47 -0.88
C HIS A 68 7.55 0.00 -0.50
N THR A 69 8.70 0.57 -0.87
CA THR A 69 9.14 1.86 -0.36
C THR A 69 9.75 2.70 -1.47
N ASN A 70 9.74 4.02 -1.29
CA ASN A 70 10.44 4.97 -2.14
C ASN A 70 11.55 5.67 -1.36
N LYS A 71 12.66 5.98 -2.01
CA LYS A 71 13.71 6.82 -1.47
C LYS A 71 13.49 8.28 -1.88
N VAL A 72 13.82 9.18 -0.98
CA VAL A 72 13.89 10.61 -1.25
C VAL A 72 15.22 11.16 -0.74
N ASP A 73 15.67 12.26 -1.35
CA ASP A 73 16.83 13.01 -0.87
C ASP A 73 16.47 13.88 0.36
N ALA A 74 17.44 14.64 0.87
CA ALA A 74 17.23 15.54 2.02
C ALA A 74 16.22 16.67 1.73
N GLY A 75 15.99 16.99 0.47
CA GLY A 75 14.99 17.97 0.02
C GLY A 75 13.60 17.40 -0.25
N GLY A 76 13.43 16.08 -0.06
CA GLY A 76 12.17 15.40 -0.33
C GLY A 76 11.96 14.99 -1.79
N ASN A 77 12.98 15.16 -2.65
CA ASN A 77 12.85 14.76 -4.05
C ASN A 77 13.04 13.25 -4.19
N TYR A 78 12.19 12.63 -5.02
CA TYR A 78 12.27 11.20 -5.30
C TYR A 78 13.62 10.80 -5.91
N VAL A 79 14.20 9.71 -5.38
CA VAL A 79 15.45 9.11 -5.85
C VAL A 79 15.17 7.67 -6.25
N PRO A 80 15.20 7.32 -7.56
CA PRO A 80 14.96 5.95 -8.02
C PRO A 80 15.93 4.96 -7.40
N ASP A 81 15.42 3.77 -7.02
CA ASP A 81 16.26 2.67 -6.56
C ASP A 81 16.64 1.77 -7.76
N PRO A 82 17.94 1.56 -8.02
CA PRO A 82 18.36 0.67 -9.11
C PRO A 82 17.85 -0.78 -8.99
N GLU A 83 17.52 -1.22 -7.78
CA GLU A 83 16.94 -2.56 -7.53
C GLU A 83 15.40 -2.57 -7.66
N GLY A 84 14.82 -1.44 -8.06
CA GLY A 84 13.38 -1.22 -8.11
C GLY A 84 12.80 -0.67 -6.80
N ASP A 85 11.70 0.04 -6.92
CA ASP A 85 10.99 0.67 -5.83
C ASP A 85 9.47 0.65 -6.07
N ALA A 86 8.71 1.14 -5.08
CA ALA A 86 7.25 1.13 -5.14
C ALA A 86 6.71 1.93 -6.32
N MET A 87 7.32 3.09 -6.62
CA MET A 87 6.86 4.01 -7.67
C MET A 87 6.99 3.39 -9.06
N THR A 88 8.21 2.97 -9.41
CA THR A 88 8.51 2.40 -10.73
C THR A 88 7.73 1.12 -10.99
N PHE A 89 7.54 0.31 -9.95
CA PHE A 89 6.80 -0.93 -10.07
C PHE A 89 5.28 -0.73 -10.15
N LEU A 90 4.75 0.26 -9.42
CA LEU A 90 3.34 0.63 -9.53
C LEU A 90 3.01 1.13 -10.94
N ASP A 91 3.84 2.00 -11.52
CA ASP A 91 3.68 2.49 -12.90
C ASP A 91 3.65 1.32 -13.90
N ASP A 92 4.55 0.34 -13.77
CA ASP A 92 4.57 -0.87 -14.62
C ASP A 92 3.29 -1.71 -14.47
N CYS A 93 2.81 -1.90 -13.23
CA CYS A 93 1.57 -2.63 -12.99
C CYS A 93 0.35 -1.92 -13.56
N ILE A 94 0.28 -0.59 -13.44
CA ILE A 94 -0.81 0.22 -14.02
C ILE A 94 -0.80 0.08 -15.53
N ALA A 95 0.34 0.25 -16.20
CA ALA A 95 0.45 0.09 -17.65
C ALA A 95 -0.02 -1.29 -18.13
N LYS A 96 0.32 -2.35 -17.40
CA LYS A 96 -0.15 -3.72 -17.71
C LYS A 96 -1.66 -3.87 -17.56
N VAL A 97 -2.26 -3.23 -16.57
CA VAL A 97 -3.72 -3.27 -16.35
C VAL A 97 -4.46 -2.41 -17.38
N GLU A 98 -3.91 -1.27 -17.76
CA GLU A 98 -4.48 -0.44 -18.85
C GLU A 98 -4.50 -1.21 -20.18
N ASP A 99 -3.44 -1.96 -20.47
CA ASP A 99 -3.31 -2.80 -21.65
C ASP A 99 -3.83 -4.24 -21.42
N TYR A 100 -4.76 -4.44 -20.50
CA TYR A 100 -5.22 -5.77 -20.06
C TYR A 100 -5.70 -6.70 -21.17
N ARG A 101 -6.13 -6.14 -22.31
CA ARG A 101 -6.61 -6.94 -23.46
C ARG A 101 -5.49 -7.64 -24.21
N ASN A 102 -4.27 -7.11 -24.15
CA ASN A 102 -3.07 -7.67 -24.79
C ASN A 102 -2.19 -8.44 -23.78
N GLN A 103 -2.58 -8.48 -22.51
CA GLN A 103 -1.89 -9.23 -21.44
C GLN A 103 -2.56 -10.59 -21.22
N ASN A 104 -1.80 -11.55 -20.71
CA ASN A 104 -2.39 -12.78 -20.21
C ASN A 104 -3.10 -12.54 -18.84
N ASP A 105 -4.11 -13.35 -18.54
CA ASP A 105 -4.94 -13.18 -17.33
C ASP A 105 -4.12 -13.25 -16.04
N SER A 106 -3.04 -14.04 -15.99
CA SER A 106 -2.19 -14.13 -14.80
C SER A 106 -1.41 -12.84 -14.56
N THR A 107 -0.90 -12.20 -15.62
CA THR A 107 -0.22 -10.89 -15.53
C THR A 107 -1.18 -9.84 -15.00
N VAL A 108 -2.39 -9.74 -15.54
CA VAL A 108 -3.41 -8.79 -15.08
C VAL A 108 -3.77 -9.04 -13.61
N THR A 109 -4.01 -10.30 -13.26
CA THR A 109 -4.34 -10.71 -11.88
C THR A 109 -3.27 -10.28 -10.89
N VAL A 110 -2.01 -10.57 -11.18
CA VAL A 110 -0.89 -10.23 -10.30
C VAL A 110 -0.69 -8.71 -10.23
N SER A 111 -0.80 -8.01 -11.36
CA SER A 111 -0.71 -6.53 -11.39
C SER A 111 -1.80 -5.87 -10.55
N ILE A 112 -3.05 -6.34 -10.63
CA ILE A 112 -4.13 -5.82 -9.77
C ILE A 112 -3.79 -6.01 -8.27
N ARG A 113 -3.28 -7.18 -7.88
CA ARG A 113 -2.91 -7.43 -6.47
C ARG A 113 -1.80 -6.52 -6.00
N PHE A 114 -0.80 -6.26 -6.84
CA PHE A 114 0.27 -5.32 -6.53
C PHE A 114 -0.24 -3.88 -6.43
N ILE A 115 -1.06 -3.42 -7.36
CA ILE A 115 -1.64 -2.06 -7.32
C ILE A 115 -2.39 -1.84 -6.01
N VAL A 116 -3.25 -2.78 -5.61
CA VAL A 116 -4.05 -2.67 -4.37
C VAL A 116 -3.15 -2.48 -3.15
N HIS A 117 -2.04 -3.18 -3.06
CA HIS A 117 -1.09 -3.08 -1.95
C HIS A 117 -0.24 -1.81 -2.03
N LEU A 118 0.40 -1.58 -3.18
CA LEU A 118 1.37 -0.50 -3.37
C LEU A 118 0.76 0.88 -3.23
N VAL A 119 -0.48 1.09 -3.69
CA VAL A 119 -1.19 2.35 -3.46
C VAL A 119 -1.34 2.62 -1.96
N GLY A 120 -1.62 1.61 -1.15
CA GLY A 120 -1.61 1.72 0.30
C GLY A 120 -0.24 2.12 0.85
N ASP A 121 0.81 1.43 0.45
CA ASP A 121 2.18 1.70 0.88
C ASP A 121 2.63 3.13 0.53
N MET A 122 2.30 3.61 -0.66
CA MET A 122 2.69 4.94 -1.11
C MET A 122 2.01 6.08 -0.35
N HIS A 123 0.89 5.80 0.31
CA HIS A 123 0.22 6.75 1.21
C HIS A 123 0.65 6.62 2.67
N CYS A 124 1.57 5.70 2.98
CA CYS A 124 2.11 5.50 4.32
C CYS A 124 3.39 6.32 4.54
N PRO A 125 3.43 7.27 5.49
CA PRO A 125 4.65 8.03 5.79
C PRO A 125 5.84 7.16 6.17
N GLY A 126 5.59 5.96 6.70
CA GLY A 126 6.62 4.96 7.01
C GLY A 126 7.33 4.37 5.80
N HIS A 127 6.77 4.51 4.59
CA HIS A 127 7.31 3.96 3.35
C HIS A 127 8.10 4.96 2.50
N VAL A 128 8.26 6.20 2.97
CA VAL A 128 9.13 7.20 2.37
C VAL A 128 10.45 7.22 3.12
N LYS A 129 11.53 6.81 2.45
CA LYS A 129 12.86 6.67 3.06
C LYS A 129 13.69 7.93 2.86
N TYR A 130 13.60 8.85 3.80
CA TYR A 130 14.55 9.95 3.93
C TYR A 130 15.93 9.46 4.38
N PRO A 131 17.04 10.22 4.16
CA PRO A 131 18.37 9.83 4.60
C PRO A 131 18.48 9.53 6.10
N TRP A 132 17.69 10.23 6.93
CA TRP A 132 17.65 10.07 8.40
C TRP A 132 16.64 9.01 8.88
N TYR A 133 15.90 8.38 8.00
CA TYR A 133 14.79 7.46 8.27
C TYR A 133 15.12 6.38 9.32
N LYS A 134 16.30 5.74 9.23
CA LYS A 134 16.69 4.67 10.16
C LYS A 134 17.05 5.15 11.56
N SER A 135 17.50 6.40 11.67
CA SER A 135 17.91 7.02 12.94
C SER A 135 16.75 7.66 13.68
N PHE A 136 15.62 7.89 12.99
CA PHE A 136 14.46 8.50 13.62
C PHE A 136 13.80 7.53 14.59
N LYS A 137 13.78 7.91 15.86
CA LYS A 137 13.18 7.18 16.97
C LYS A 137 12.37 8.14 17.81
N PHE A 138 11.28 7.66 18.38
CA PHE A 138 10.49 8.40 19.34
C PHE A 138 9.91 7.47 20.40
N THR A 139 9.57 8.02 21.57
CA THR A 139 9.00 7.26 22.67
C THR A 139 7.53 7.62 22.84
N LEU A 140 6.67 6.61 22.87
CA LEU A 140 5.26 6.75 23.16
C LEU A 140 4.85 5.75 24.25
N SER A 141 4.24 6.23 25.32
CA SER A 141 3.82 5.40 26.47
C SER A 141 4.96 4.54 27.05
N GLY A 142 6.20 5.08 27.08
CA GLY A 142 7.38 4.40 27.61
C GLY A 142 8.01 3.37 26.69
N LYS A 143 7.50 3.20 25.45
CA LYS A 143 8.06 2.29 24.44
C LYS A 143 8.64 3.09 23.27
N GLU A 144 9.82 2.68 22.81
CA GLU A 144 10.49 3.27 21.65
C GLU A 144 9.97 2.66 20.34
N TYR A 145 9.75 3.53 19.36
CA TYR A 145 9.31 3.18 18.01
C TYR A 145 10.22 3.82 16.97
N GLY A 146 10.51 3.09 15.88
CA GLY A 146 10.96 3.67 14.63
C GLY A 146 9.75 4.14 13.81
N LEU A 147 9.98 5.09 12.91
CA LEU A 147 8.93 5.68 12.08
C LEU A 147 8.10 4.62 11.34
N HIS A 148 8.77 3.72 10.64
CA HIS A 148 8.12 2.65 9.88
C HIS A 148 7.23 1.75 10.76
N ASN A 149 7.82 1.17 11.82
CA ASN A 149 7.07 0.26 12.70
C ASN A 149 5.88 0.93 13.38
N TYR A 150 5.99 2.24 13.67
CA TYR A 150 4.86 2.96 14.25
C TYR A 150 3.69 3.03 13.29
N TRP A 151 3.91 3.47 12.05
CA TRP A 151 2.86 3.58 11.06
C TRP A 151 2.28 2.22 10.65
N ASP A 152 3.13 1.20 10.51
CA ASP A 152 2.70 -0.13 10.07
C ASP A 152 1.89 -0.89 11.11
N GLU A 153 2.30 -0.82 12.38
CA GLU A 153 1.73 -1.71 13.40
C GLU A 153 0.86 -0.96 14.41
N TRP A 154 1.22 0.29 14.73
CA TRP A 154 0.72 0.93 15.94
C TRP A 154 -0.20 2.11 15.71
N ALA A 155 0.00 2.89 14.65
CA ALA A 155 -0.74 4.13 14.42
C ALA A 155 -2.26 3.94 14.47
N LEU A 156 -2.77 2.89 13.84
CA LEU A 156 -4.20 2.59 13.83
C LEU A 156 -4.69 1.85 15.08
N THR A 157 -3.81 1.13 15.77
CA THR A 157 -4.22 0.27 16.91
C THR A 157 -4.07 0.93 18.26
N LEU A 158 -3.25 2.00 18.37
CA LEU A 158 -3.06 2.75 19.62
C LEU A 158 -4.20 3.72 19.92
N SER A 159 -4.79 4.33 18.89
CA SER A 159 -5.87 5.30 19.06
C SER A 159 -7.24 4.64 19.22
N ASN A 160 -7.54 3.67 18.36
CA ASN A 160 -8.80 2.95 18.35
C ASN A 160 -8.55 1.49 17.95
N LYS A 161 -9.27 0.56 18.58
CA LYS A 161 -9.23 -0.86 18.22
C LYS A 161 -10.33 -1.18 17.17
N TRP A 162 -10.43 -0.35 16.14
CA TRP A 162 -11.43 -0.52 15.11
C TRP A 162 -11.02 -1.58 14.09
N HIS A 163 -12.02 -2.24 13.54
CA HIS A 163 -11.86 -3.09 12.38
C HIS A 163 -11.80 -2.26 11.10
N TYR A 164 -11.30 -2.82 10.00
CA TYR A 164 -11.15 -2.10 8.73
C TYR A 164 -12.46 -1.51 8.18
N LEU A 165 -13.59 -2.16 8.44
CA LEU A 165 -14.92 -1.63 8.06
C LEU A 165 -15.27 -0.34 8.79
N GLU A 166 -14.97 -0.27 10.09
CA GLU A 166 -15.22 0.92 10.90
C GLU A 166 -14.34 2.07 10.44
N TYR A 167 -13.04 1.82 10.18
CA TYR A 167 -12.16 2.80 9.56
C TYR A 167 -12.69 3.25 8.22
N GLY A 168 -13.09 2.33 7.33
CA GLY A 168 -13.64 2.66 6.03
C GLY A 168 -14.86 3.57 6.13
N HIS A 169 -15.82 3.27 6.99
CA HIS A 169 -17.01 4.09 7.20
C HIS A 169 -16.70 5.47 7.81
N GLN A 170 -15.67 5.59 8.63
CA GLN A 170 -15.29 6.87 9.22
C GLN A 170 -14.47 7.75 8.27
N LEU A 171 -13.69 7.16 7.39
CA LEU A 171 -12.80 7.87 6.48
C LEU A 171 -13.44 8.19 5.12
N ASP A 172 -14.33 7.33 4.59
CA ASP A 172 -15.01 7.56 3.30
C ASP A 172 -16.19 8.54 3.44
N ARG A 173 -15.90 9.77 3.90
CA ARG A 173 -16.90 10.83 4.10
C ARG A 173 -16.78 11.98 3.12
N CYS A 174 -15.88 11.87 2.14
CA CYS A 174 -15.67 12.89 1.15
C CYS A 174 -16.91 13.04 0.25
N SER A 175 -17.24 14.29 -0.09
CA SER A 175 -18.24 14.62 -1.11
C SER A 175 -17.80 14.10 -2.49
N LYS A 176 -18.74 14.03 -3.43
CA LYS A 176 -18.41 13.65 -4.82
C LYS A 176 -17.40 14.60 -5.48
N ARG A 177 -17.39 15.88 -5.07
CA ARG A 177 -16.42 16.85 -5.56
C ARG A 177 -15.02 16.53 -5.03
N GLU A 178 -14.89 16.40 -3.71
CA GLU A 178 -13.62 16.06 -3.07
C GLU A 178 -13.04 14.75 -3.60
N LYS A 179 -13.89 13.73 -3.82
CA LYS A 179 -13.44 12.45 -4.42
C LYS A 179 -12.90 12.62 -5.84
N ARG A 180 -13.48 13.54 -6.66
CA ARG A 180 -12.93 13.85 -7.97
C ARG A 180 -11.61 14.58 -7.85
N ASP A 181 -11.55 15.61 -6.99
CA ASP A 181 -10.35 16.42 -6.79
C ASP A 181 -9.17 15.53 -6.28
N ILE A 182 -9.44 14.57 -5.38
CA ILE A 182 -8.46 13.57 -4.90
C ILE A 182 -8.03 12.61 -6.01
N ALA A 183 -8.94 12.25 -6.92
CA ALA A 183 -8.65 11.31 -8.01
C ALA A 183 -7.91 11.96 -9.20
N GLU A 184 -7.75 13.28 -9.19
CA GLU A 184 -6.92 13.99 -10.16
C GLU A 184 -5.44 13.81 -9.85
N GLY A 185 -4.62 13.57 -10.91
CA GLY A 185 -3.19 13.37 -10.77
C GLY A 185 -2.75 11.94 -11.00
N THR A 186 -1.47 11.72 -10.81
CA THR A 186 -0.82 10.42 -10.96
C THR A 186 -0.52 9.81 -9.59
N PRO A 187 -0.24 8.50 -9.48
CA PRO A 187 0.25 7.91 -8.24
C PRO A 187 1.50 8.60 -7.67
N ARG A 188 2.32 9.18 -8.54
CA ARG A 188 3.49 9.96 -8.15
C ARG A 188 3.12 11.25 -7.43
N ASP A 189 2.12 11.97 -7.93
CA ASP A 189 1.64 13.20 -7.29
C ASP A 189 1.06 12.90 -5.91
N LEU A 190 0.33 11.81 -5.77
CA LEU A 190 -0.26 11.38 -4.50
C LEU A 190 0.79 10.99 -3.45
N SER A 191 1.85 10.30 -3.84
CA SER A 191 2.92 9.85 -2.93
C SER A 191 3.73 10.99 -2.31
N LEU A 192 3.82 12.13 -2.98
CA LEU A 192 4.66 13.28 -2.58
C LEU A 192 3.88 14.40 -1.90
N ILE A 193 2.54 14.41 -2.01
CA ILE A 193 1.69 15.49 -1.47
C ILE A 193 1.56 15.41 0.07
N HIS A 194 1.81 14.26 0.67
CA HIS A 194 1.61 14.05 2.10
C HIS A 194 2.90 14.10 2.94
N ILE A 195 3.98 14.59 2.37
CA ILE A 195 5.28 14.78 2.99
C ILE A 195 5.63 16.25 3.01
#